data_e15a675bc9934c9725c1160bad7792a3
#
_entry.id   e15a675bc9934c9725c1160bad7792a3
#
_cell.length_a   1.000
_cell.length_b   1.000
_cell.length_c   1.000
_cell.angle_alpha   90.00
_cell.angle_beta   90.00
_cell.angle_gamma   90.00
#
_symmetry.space_group_name_H-M   'P 1'
#
loop_
_entity.id
_entity.type
_entity.pdbx_description
1 polymer ?
#
loop_
_entity_poly.entity_id
_entity_poly.type
_entity_poly.pdbx_seq_one_letter_code
_entity_poly.pdbx_strand_id
1 'polypeptide(L)'
;MKERVLASIKRGEVVILPLEHSYVYACDAFSLSAVNRLHQLRNDPQGVAAQVLIGKVETLAGLAQGLTPEINDLAREFWPGMLTLRLPQNQSLNWDLGDGGTLKEFAVRVPNQSETLEVLKETGPVAIASATFAGSAAVTLAPKSSEMESLDIGELTAGPLSTVVAVAGENLTVVRVGALTFEELRKVASAIELASE
;
A
#
# COMPACT_ATOMS: atom_id res chain seq x y z
N MET A 1 5.00 -21.27 6.45
CA MET A 1 4.16 -20.34 5.68
C MET A 1 4.97 -19.19 5.07
N LYS A 2 5.69 -18.39 5.85
CA LYS A 2 6.46 -17.22 5.34
C LYS A 2 7.39 -17.58 4.17
N GLU A 3 8.19 -18.63 4.26
CA GLU A 3 9.12 -19.01 3.19
C GLU A 3 8.44 -19.38 1.87
N ARG A 4 7.25 -20.01 1.91
CA ARG A 4 6.46 -20.29 0.70
C ARG A 4 5.94 -19.00 0.06
N VAL A 5 5.43 -18.09 0.88
CA VAL A 5 4.99 -16.75 0.42
C VAL A 5 6.15 -16.00 -0.22
N LEU A 6 7.33 -15.97 0.41
CA LEU A 6 8.54 -15.34 -0.15
C LEU A 6 8.94 -15.96 -1.49
N ALA A 7 8.91 -17.29 -1.57
CA ALA A 7 9.23 -18.00 -2.80
C ALA A 7 8.23 -17.71 -3.92
N SER A 8 6.93 -17.59 -3.60
CA SER A 8 5.89 -17.22 -4.57
C SER A 8 6.06 -15.79 -5.10
N ILE A 9 6.31 -14.82 -4.21
CA ILE A 9 6.57 -13.43 -4.63
C ILE A 9 7.80 -13.37 -5.56
N LYS A 10 8.89 -14.08 -5.22
CA LYS A 10 10.10 -14.15 -6.06
C LYS A 10 9.88 -14.80 -7.43
N ARG A 11 8.87 -15.66 -7.57
CA ARG A 11 8.44 -16.22 -8.86
C ARG A 11 7.49 -15.31 -9.66
N GLY A 12 7.14 -14.14 -9.12
CA GLY A 12 6.17 -13.22 -9.74
C GLY A 12 4.72 -13.66 -9.57
N GLU A 13 4.42 -14.40 -8.51
CA GLU A 13 3.06 -14.85 -8.19
C GLU A 13 2.38 -13.88 -7.21
N VAL A 14 1.05 -13.88 -7.24
CA VAL A 14 0.22 -13.17 -6.25
C VAL A 14 0.06 -14.05 -5.01
N VAL A 15 0.19 -13.45 -3.84
CA VAL A 15 0.00 -14.08 -2.53
C VAL A 15 -1.05 -13.34 -1.72
N ILE A 16 -1.46 -13.91 -0.58
CA ILE A 16 -2.36 -13.28 0.37
C ILE A 16 -1.58 -12.94 1.64
N LEU A 17 -1.63 -11.66 2.03
CA LEU A 17 -0.96 -11.15 3.23
C LEU A 17 -1.97 -10.50 4.19
N PRO A 18 -1.77 -10.65 5.52
CA PRO A 18 -2.54 -9.89 6.52
C PRO A 18 -2.05 -8.45 6.59
N LEU A 19 -2.98 -7.53 6.81
CA LEU A 19 -2.71 -6.18 7.30
C LEU A 19 -3.37 -6.00 8.68
N GLU A 20 -3.44 -4.79 9.19
CA GLU A 20 -3.98 -4.51 10.52
C GLU A 20 -5.43 -4.97 10.69
N HIS A 21 -6.25 -4.80 9.64
CA HIS A 21 -7.71 -5.01 9.72
C HIS A 21 -8.29 -5.82 8.54
N SER A 22 -7.45 -6.30 7.63
CA SER A 22 -7.92 -7.03 6.45
C SER A 22 -6.80 -7.80 5.79
N TYR A 23 -7.19 -8.81 4.99
CA TYR A 23 -6.27 -9.49 4.08
C TYR A 23 -6.23 -8.77 2.72
N VAL A 24 -5.04 -8.82 2.10
CA VAL A 24 -4.78 -8.21 0.80
C VAL A 24 -4.13 -9.23 -0.14
N TYR A 25 -4.41 -9.10 -1.43
CA TYR A 25 -3.55 -9.65 -2.47
C TYR A 25 -2.28 -8.82 -2.53
N ALA A 26 -1.15 -9.48 -2.70
CA ALA A 26 0.17 -8.85 -2.75
C ALA A 26 1.06 -9.52 -3.79
N CYS A 27 1.90 -8.74 -4.46
CA CYS A 27 2.88 -9.22 -5.43
C CYS A 27 4.07 -8.27 -5.52
N ASP A 28 5.15 -8.69 -6.17
CA ASP A 28 6.28 -7.81 -6.48
C ASP A 28 5.78 -6.59 -7.28
N ALA A 29 6.02 -5.38 -6.75
CA ALA A 29 5.60 -4.12 -7.38
C ALA A 29 6.29 -3.86 -8.74
N PHE A 30 7.41 -4.51 -9.01
CA PHE A 30 8.16 -4.39 -10.27
C PHE A 30 7.80 -5.46 -11.30
N SER A 31 6.93 -6.42 -10.95
CA SER A 31 6.46 -7.46 -11.86
C SER A 31 5.13 -7.07 -12.50
N LEU A 32 5.16 -6.51 -13.71
CA LEU A 32 3.96 -6.12 -14.45
C LEU A 32 2.95 -7.28 -14.60
N SER A 33 3.44 -8.50 -14.85
CA SER A 33 2.56 -9.67 -14.98
C SER A 33 1.85 -10.01 -13.66
N ALA A 34 2.55 -9.88 -12.53
CA ALA A 34 1.97 -10.14 -11.21
C ALA A 34 0.97 -9.04 -10.82
N VAL A 35 1.28 -7.76 -11.10
CA VAL A 35 0.35 -6.64 -10.89
C VAL A 35 -0.91 -6.81 -11.74
N ASN A 36 -0.78 -7.16 -13.02
CA ASN A 36 -1.92 -7.45 -13.87
C ASN A 36 -2.76 -8.62 -13.34
N ARG A 37 -2.13 -9.68 -12.83
CA ARG A 37 -2.83 -10.80 -12.20
C ARG A 37 -3.58 -10.37 -10.94
N LEU A 38 -3.00 -9.50 -10.12
CA LEU A 38 -3.65 -8.94 -8.94
C LEU A 38 -4.94 -8.19 -9.31
N HIS A 39 -4.90 -7.33 -10.33
CA HIS A 39 -6.08 -6.59 -10.81
C HIS A 39 -7.14 -7.52 -11.43
N GLN A 40 -6.73 -8.57 -12.15
CA GLN A 40 -7.64 -9.59 -12.68
C GLN A 40 -8.39 -10.35 -11.57
N LEU A 41 -7.70 -10.74 -10.49
CA LEU A 41 -8.32 -11.42 -9.34
C LEU A 41 -9.42 -10.58 -8.69
N ARG A 42 -9.30 -9.27 -8.76
CA ARG A 42 -10.23 -8.31 -8.20
C ARG A 42 -11.30 -7.86 -9.18
N ASN A 43 -11.12 -8.11 -10.48
CA ASN A 43 -11.92 -7.51 -11.55
C ASN A 43 -11.90 -5.96 -11.47
N ASP A 44 -10.71 -5.40 -11.22
CA ASP A 44 -10.55 -3.94 -11.15
C ASP A 44 -10.81 -3.30 -12.54
N PRO A 45 -11.38 -2.08 -12.58
CA PRO A 45 -11.44 -1.30 -13.80
C PRO A 45 -10.03 -0.99 -14.32
N GLN A 46 -9.93 -0.75 -15.64
CA GLN A 46 -8.66 -0.30 -16.23
C GLN A 46 -8.25 1.06 -15.67
N GLY A 47 -6.93 1.26 -15.50
CA GLY A 47 -6.36 2.53 -15.05
C GLY A 47 -6.36 2.71 -13.53
N VAL A 48 -6.65 1.66 -12.76
CA VAL A 48 -6.55 1.66 -11.30
C VAL A 48 -5.15 1.21 -10.90
N ALA A 49 -4.41 2.06 -10.17
CA ALA A 49 -3.12 1.70 -9.63
C ALA A 49 -3.24 0.95 -8.29
N ALA A 50 -2.47 -0.12 -8.13
CA ALA A 50 -2.31 -0.79 -6.84
C ALA A 50 -1.56 0.11 -5.85
N GLN A 51 -1.86 -0.04 -4.55
CA GLN A 51 -1.07 0.59 -3.50
C GLN A 51 0.24 -0.18 -3.28
N VAL A 52 1.28 0.52 -2.85
CA VAL A 52 2.59 -0.07 -2.53
C VAL A 52 2.80 -0.15 -1.03
N LEU A 53 3.27 -1.29 -0.55
CA LEU A 53 3.83 -1.43 0.80
C LEU A 53 5.35 -1.47 0.74
N ILE A 54 5.97 -0.82 1.72
CA ILE A 54 7.42 -0.85 1.94
C ILE A 54 7.73 -1.26 3.38
N GLY A 55 8.89 -1.87 3.59
CA GLY A 55 9.28 -2.40 4.91
C GLY A 55 9.87 -1.37 5.86
N LYS A 56 10.28 -0.19 5.36
CA LYS A 56 10.88 0.88 6.16
C LYS A 56 10.80 2.23 5.45
N VAL A 57 10.83 3.31 6.23
CA VAL A 57 10.70 4.71 5.74
C VAL A 57 11.79 5.06 4.72
N GLU A 58 13.03 4.60 4.95
CA GLU A 58 14.18 4.94 4.11
C GLU A 58 14.01 4.47 2.65
N THR A 59 13.21 3.43 2.40
CA THR A 59 12.90 2.96 1.05
C THR A 59 12.18 4.02 0.23
N LEU A 60 11.46 4.93 0.88
CA LEU A 60 10.68 5.98 0.22
C LEU A 60 11.53 6.87 -0.68
N ALA A 61 12.75 7.20 -0.27
CA ALA A 61 13.67 8.05 -1.02
C ALA A 61 14.04 7.51 -2.41
N GLY A 62 14.00 6.18 -2.61
CA GLY A 62 14.22 5.55 -3.91
C GLY A 62 12.96 5.52 -4.79
N LEU A 63 11.78 5.64 -4.21
CA LEU A 63 10.52 5.44 -4.90
C LEU A 63 9.80 6.74 -5.27
N ALA A 64 9.95 7.79 -4.46
CA ALA A 64 9.22 9.04 -4.59
C ALA A 64 10.15 10.22 -4.92
N GLN A 65 9.57 11.26 -5.49
CA GLN A 65 10.19 12.57 -5.71
C GLN A 65 9.53 13.63 -4.83
N GLY A 66 10.22 14.76 -4.64
CA GLY A 66 9.65 15.92 -3.95
C GLY A 66 9.37 15.70 -2.46
N LEU A 67 10.17 14.86 -1.80
CA LEU A 67 10.04 14.60 -0.36
C LEU A 67 10.44 15.84 0.43
N THR A 68 9.47 16.60 0.93
CA THR A 68 9.68 17.74 1.82
C THR A 68 9.95 17.28 3.26
N PRO A 69 10.47 18.17 4.15
CA PRO A 69 10.59 17.85 5.56
C PRO A 69 9.27 17.38 6.18
N GLU A 70 8.16 18.03 5.87
CA GLU A 70 6.82 17.70 6.40
C GLU A 70 6.37 16.31 5.99
N ILE A 71 6.64 15.89 4.74
CA ILE A 71 6.33 14.52 4.27
C ILE A 71 7.15 13.51 5.07
N ASN A 72 8.43 13.79 5.27
CA ASN A 72 9.31 12.92 6.05
C ASN A 72 8.89 12.86 7.53
N ASP A 73 8.44 13.96 8.11
CA ASP A 73 7.96 14.02 9.48
C ASP A 73 6.65 13.25 9.64
N LEU A 74 5.70 13.39 8.71
CA LEU A 74 4.49 12.56 8.66
C LEU A 74 4.81 11.07 8.57
N ALA A 75 5.75 10.69 7.69
CA ALA A 75 6.16 9.31 7.54
C ALA A 75 6.84 8.76 8.81
N ARG A 76 7.70 9.52 9.47
CA ARG A 76 8.36 9.11 10.71
C ARG A 76 7.42 8.98 11.89
N GLU A 77 6.43 9.88 12.00
CA GLU A 77 5.48 9.88 13.10
C GLU A 77 4.46 8.75 12.99
N PHE A 78 3.94 8.50 11.77
CA PHE A 78 2.80 7.61 11.57
C PHE A 78 3.14 6.25 10.93
N TRP A 79 4.42 5.97 10.63
CA TRP A 79 4.85 4.66 10.13
C TRP A 79 5.81 3.95 11.08
N PRO A 80 5.63 2.65 11.28
CA PRO A 80 4.59 1.75 10.72
C PRO A 80 3.18 2.11 11.20
N GLY A 81 2.20 2.12 10.29
CA GLY A 81 0.82 2.44 10.70
C GLY A 81 -0.13 2.80 9.56
N MET A 82 -1.21 3.46 9.94
CA MET A 82 -2.39 3.66 9.10
C MET A 82 -2.38 4.99 8.32
N LEU A 83 -1.22 5.55 8.03
CA LEU A 83 -1.04 6.64 7.08
C LEU A 83 -0.66 6.10 5.71
N THR A 84 -1.41 6.47 4.66
CA THR A 84 -1.04 6.28 3.26
C THR A 84 -0.65 7.63 2.67
N LEU A 85 0.53 7.72 2.08
CA LEU A 85 0.95 8.88 1.31
C LEU A 85 0.76 8.59 -0.18
N ARG A 86 0.15 9.52 -0.92
CA ARG A 86 0.09 9.51 -2.38
C ARG A 86 1.08 10.53 -2.90
N LEU A 87 2.15 10.05 -3.52
CA LEU A 87 3.35 10.80 -3.86
C LEU A 87 3.67 10.72 -5.35
N PRO A 88 4.28 11.76 -5.93
CA PRO A 88 4.90 11.67 -7.25
C PRO A 88 5.96 10.55 -7.26
N GLN A 89 5.88 9.66 -8.24
CA GLN A 89 6.86 8.59 -8.38
C GLN A 89 8.21 9.11 -8.89
N ASN A 90 9.29 8.45 -8.51
CA ASN A 90 10.59 8.68 -9.10
C ASN A 90 10.56 8.28 -10.58
N GLN A 91 10.87 9.21 -11.48
CA GLN A 91 10.78 8.99 -12.93
C GLN A 91 11.75 7.94 -13.46
N SER A 92 12.76 7.56 -12.68
CA SER A 92 13.67 6.46 -13.04
C SER A 92 13.07 5.07 -12.79
N LEU A 93 11.94 4.98 -12.07
CA LEU A 93 11.26 3.71 -11.85
C LEU A 93 10.54 3.28 -13.13
N ASN A 94 10.84 2.06 -13.54
CA ASN A 94 10.15 1.42 -14.66
C ASN A 94 9.14 0.41 -14.10
N TRP A 95 8.06 0.91 -13.50
CA TRP A 95 6.96 0.09 -13.02
C TRP A 95 5.62 0.58 -13.55
N ASP A 96 4.66 -0.34 -13.58
CA ASP A 96 3.27 -0.09 -13.88
C ASP A 96 2.44 -0.78 -12.79
N LEU A 97 1.74 0.00 -12.00
CA LEU A 97 0.93 -0.50 -10.90
C LEU A 97 -0.50 -0.86 -11.31
N GLY A 98 -0.79 -0.96 -12.63
CA GLY A 98 -2.09 -1.28 -13.23
C GLY A 98 -2.75 -0.09 -13.91
N ASP A 99 -2.14 1.09 -13.83
CA ASP A 99 -2.62 2.33 -14.44
C ASP A 99 -2.06 2.59 -15.84
N GLY A 100 -1.24 1.68 -16.38
CA GLY A 100 -0.54 1.86 -17.64
C GLY A 100 0.58 2.89 -17.57
N GLY A 101 1.10 3.19 -16.37
CA GLY A 101 2.12 4.20 -16.12
C GLY A 101 1.64 5.63 -16.40
N THR A 102 0.34 5.88 -16.32
CA THR A 102 -0.26 7.17 -16.68
C THR A 102 -0.35 8.14 -15.52
N LEU A 103 -0.57 7.68 -14.28
CA LEU A 103 -0.85 8.52 -13.12
C LEU A 103 0.37 9.29 -12.60
N LYS A 104 1.59 8.81 -12.84
CA LYS A 104 2.84 9.41 -12.37
C LYS A 104 2.93 9.62 -10.85
N GLU A 105 1.99 9.04 -10.12
CA GLU A 105 1.92 9.04 -8.66
C GLU A 105 1.55 7.66 -8.16
N PHE A 106 1.87 7.37 -6.91
CA PHE A 106 1.54 6.11 -6.27
C PHE A 106 1.18 6.29 -4.81
N ALA A 107 0.32 5.42 -4.29
CA ALA A 107 -0.01 5.36 -2.88
C ALA A 107 0.94 4.40 -2.17
N VAL A 108 1.52 4.82 -1.05
CA VAL A 108 2.53 4.04 -0.32
C VAL A 108 2.33 4.13 1.19
N ARG A 109 2.64 3.05 1.91
CA ARG A 109 2.77 3.06 3.37
C ARG A 109 3.71 1.95 3.88
N VAL A 110 4.14 2.10 5.15
CA VAL A 110 4.73 1.02 5.95
C VAL A 110 3.62 0.49 6.87
N PRO A 111 3.17 -0.76 6.71
CA PRO A 111 2.09 -1.32 7.53
C PRO A 111 2.58 -1.63 8.95
N ASN A 112 1.68 -1.58 9.94
CA ASN A 112 1.94 -2.03 11.30
C ASN A 112 1.42 -3.45 11.53
N GLN A 113 1.84 -4.38 10.69
CA GLN A 113 1.53 -5.82 10.80
C GLN A 113 2.84 -6.60 10.73
N SER A 114 3.21 -7.24 11.84
CA SER A 114 4.53 -7.85 12.04
C SER A 114 4.88 -8.89 10.98
N GLU A 115 3.95 -9.78 10.65
CA GLU A 115 4.16 -10.84 9.69
C GLU A 115 4.40 -10.31 8.29
N THR A 116 3.65 -9.28 7.90
CA THR A 116 3.84 -8.62 6.60
C THR A 116 5.12 -7.80 6.57
N LEU A 117 5.50 -7.13 7.67
CA LEU A 117 6.79 -6.42 7.75
C LEU A 117 7.98 -7.38 7.57
N GLU A 118 7.90 -8.59 8.11
CA GLU A 118 8.94 -9.61 7.91
C GLU A 118 9.07 -10.05 6.44
N VAL A 119 7.96 -10.10 5.71
CA VAL A 119 7.98 -10.37 4.26
C VAL A 119 8.62 -9.19 3.52
N LEU A 120 8.19 -7.95 3.81
CA LEU A 120 8.69 -6.74 3.15
C LEU A 120 10.19 -6.49 3.34
N LYS A 121 10.77 -6.92 4.47
CA LYS A 121 12.23 -6.86 4.70
C LYS A 121 13.02 -7.69 3.69
N GLU A 122 12.43 -8.78 3.18
CA GLU A 122 13.10 -9.72 2.29
C GLU A 122 12.75 -9.53 0.82
N THR A 123 11.55 -9.02 0.52
CA THR A 123 11.06 -8.84 -0.86
C THR A 123 11.33 -7.43 -1.42
N GLY A 124 11.44 -6.43 -0.55
CA GLY A 124 11.34 -5.03 -0.96
C GLY A 124 9.88 -4.60 -1.19
N PRO A 125 9.63 -3.58 -2.04
CA PRO A 125 8.29 -3.05 -2.29
C PRO A 125 7.35 -4.08 -2.90
N VAL A 126 6.13 -4.21 -2.35
CA VAL A 126 5.06 -5.04 -2.91
C VAL A 126 3.85 -4.20 -3.29
N ALA A 127 3.25 -4.50 -4.43
CA ALA A 127 1.95 -3.97 -4.84
C ALA A 127 0.84 -4.74 -4.13
N ILE A 128 -0.17 -4.02 -3.61
CA ILE A 128 -1.29 -4.62 -2.88
C ILE A 128 -2.63 -4.06 -3.33
N ALA A 129 -3.66 -4.88 -3.14
CA ALA A 129 -5.06 -4.46 -3.13
C ALA A 129 -5.88 -5.41 -2.25
N SER A 130 -7.07 -4.99 -1.77
CA SER A 130 -7.92 -5.84 -0.92
C SER A 130 -8.14 -7.23 -1.54
N ALA A 131 -8.07 -8.29 -0.73
CA ALA A 131 -8.23 -9.68 -1.19
C ALA A 131 -9.70 -10.02 -1.46
N THR A 132 -10.39 -9.17 -2.23
CA THR A 132 -11.79 -9.28 -2.62
C THR A 132 -12.03 -8.56 -3.95
N PHE A 133 -13.20 -8.70 -4.54
CA PHE A 133 -13.57 -7.97 -5.75
C PHE A 133 -13.58 -6.46 -5.55
N ALA A 134 -13.31 -5.71 -6.62
CA ALA A 134 -13.37 -4.25 -6.61
C ALA A 134 -14.75 -3.77 -6.11
N GLY A 135 -14.75 -2.73 -5.26
CA GLY A 135 -15.97 -2.19 -4.66
C GLY A 135 -16.58 -3.00 -3.51
N SER A 136 -16.06 -4.21 -3.23
CA SER A 136 -16.52 -5.02 -2.10
C SER A 136 -15.84 -4.62 -0.79
N ALA A 137 -16.48 -4.94 0.33
CA ALA A 137 -15.91 -4.72 1.65
C ALA A 137 -14.59 -5.53 1.82
N ALA A 138 -13.66 -4.98 2.57
CA ALA A 138 -12.42 -5.68 2.94
C ALA A 138 -12.74 -6.94 3.76
N VAL A 139 -11.93 -7.99 3.59
CA VAL A 139 -12.14 -9.28 4.26
C VAL A 139 -11.20 -9.43 5.46
N THR A 140 -11.75 -9.91 6.58
CA THR A 140 -11.01 -10.18 7.82
C THR A 140 -10.50 -11.61 7.93
N LEU A 141 -10.97 -12.51 7.07
CA LEU A 141 -10.48 -13.88 6.95
C LEU A 141 -9.70 -14.02 5.64
N ALA A 142 -8.59 -14.77 5.70
CA ALA A 142 -7.82 -15.07 4.51
C ALA A 142 -8.69 -15.86 3.50
N PRO A 143 -8.84 -15.38 2.25
CA PRO A 143 -9.53 -16.15 1.23
C PRO A 143 -8.86 -17.51 1.02
N LYS A 144 -9.66 -18.57 1.01
CA LYS A 144 -9.14 -19.92 0.72
C LYS A 144 -8.83 -20.03 -0.78
N SER A 145 -7.61 -20.37 -1.10
CA SER A 145 -7.16 -20.61 -2.48
C SER A 145 -6.26 -21.84 -2.51
N SER A 146 -6.42 -22.66 -3.54
CA SER A 146 -5.49 -23.74 -3.86
C SER A 146 -4.34 -23.28 -4.78
N GLU A 147 -4.46 -22.07 -5.34
CA GLU A 147 -3.52 -21.53 -6.34
C GLU A 147 -2.59 -20.45 -5.76
N MET A 148 -2.90 -19.91 -4.59
CA MET A 148 -2.13 -18.81 -3.99
C MET A 148 -1.66 -19.18 -2.59
N GLU A 149 -0.41 -18.90 -2.30
CA GLU A 149 0.14 -18.99 -0.94
C GLU A 149 -0.44 -17.85 -0.08
N SER A 150 -0.74 -18.18 1.16
CA SER A 150 -1.30 -17.24 2.13
C SER A 150 -0.47 -17.23 3.41
N LEU A 151 -0.23 -16.05 3.94
CA LEU A 151 0.24 -15.85 5.29
C LEU A 151 -0.99 -15.69 6.22
N ASP A 152 -1.70 -16.79 6.42
CA ASP A 152 -2.92 -16.82 7.23
C ASP A 152 -2.57 -16.82 8.72
N ILE A 153 -3.02 -15.79 9.44
CA ILE A 153 -2.85 -15.63 10.90
C ILE A 153 -4.19 -15.71 11.65
N GLY A 154 -5.24 -16.17 10.97
CA GLY A 154 -6.59 -16.27 11.53
C GLY A 154 -7.46 -15.05 11.24
N GLU A 155 -8.56 -14.95 11.94
CA GLU A 155 -9.50 -13.83 11.77
C GLU A 155 -8.95 -12.54 12.35
N LEU A 156 -8.95 -11.49 11.53
CA LEU A 156 -8.51 -10.15 11.91
C LEU A 156 -9.70 -9.35 12.47
N THR A 157 -9.43 -8.45 13.40
CA THR A 157 -10.47 -7.51 13.87
C THR A 157 -10.70 -6.45 12.80
N ALA A 158 -11.95 -6.32 12.34
CA ALA A 158 -12.33 -5.25 11.42
C ALA A 158 -12.04 -3.88 12.02
N GLY A 159 -11.59 -2.94 11.20
CA GLY A 159 -11.21 -1.61 11.65
C GLY A 159 -11.27 -0.59 10.52
N PRO A 160 -10.89 0.66 10.80
CA PRO A 160 -10.91 1.73 9.82
C PRO A 160 -9.88 1.49 8.72
N LEU A 161 -10.12 2.12 7.56
CA LEU A 161 -9.12 2.21 6.50
C LEU A 161 -8.00 3.19 6.90
N SER A 162 -6.85 3.13 6.20
CA SER A 162 -5.79 4.12 6.38
C SER A 162 -6.28 5.53 5.98
N THR A 163 -5.80 6.55 6.67
CA THR A 163 -5.94 7.93 6.24
C THR A 163 -5.02 8.18 5.05
N VAL A 164 -5.51 8.89 4.01
CA VAL A 164 -4.75 9.14 2.79
C VAL A 164 -4.45 10.63 2.66
N VAL A 165 -3.17 10.95 2.54
CA VAL A 165 -2.66 12.29 2.25
C VAL A 165 -2.08 12.30 0.83
N ALA A 166 -2.62 13.14 -0.04
CA ALA A 166 -2.08 13.41 -1.36
C ALA A 166 -1.08 14.56 -1.30
N VAL A 167 -0.01 14.43 -2.07
CA VAL A 167 1.06 15.42 -2.17
C VAL A 167 1.13 15.95 -3.58
N ALA A 168 0.99 17.28 -3.73
CA ALA A 168 1.13 17.98 -5.00
C ALA A 168 2.07 19.18 -4.82
N GLY A 169 3.36 18.99 -5.18
CA GLY A 169 4.40 19.97 -4.86
C GLY A 169 4.59 20.09 -3.33
N GLU A 170 4.38 21.30 -2.80
CA GLU A 170 4.42 21.57 -1.35
C GLU A 170 3.06 21.39 -0.66
N ASN A 171 1.98 21.19 -1.43
CA ASN A 171 0.63 21.06 -0.89
C ASN A 171 0.36 19.65 -0.38
N LEU A 172 -0.10 19.56 0.85
CA LEU A 172 -0.53 18.33 1.52
C LEU A 172 -2.05 18.37 1.69
N THR A 173 -2.75 17.39 1.12
CA THR A 173 -4.20 17.34 1.16
C THR A 173 -4.68 15.99 1.68
N VAL A 174 -5.48 15.99 2.75
CA VAL A 174 -6.16 14.77 3.23
C VAL A 174 -7.32 14.47 2.29
N VAL A 175 -7.17 13.44 1.47
CA VAL A 175 -8.18 13.02 0.48
C VAL A 175 -9.09 11.91 1.02
N ARG A 176 -8.73 11.30 2.13
CA ARG A 176 -9.56 10.36 2.88
C ARG A 176 -9.18 10.39 4.34
N VAL A 177 -10.11 10.73 5.21
CA VAL A 177 -9.97 10.52 6.66
C VAL A 177 -10.30 9.06 6.98
N GLY A 178 -9.40 8.39 7.68
CA GLY A 178 -9.53 6.99 8.10
C GLY A 178 -9.14 6.83 9.56
N ALA A 179 -8.17 5.97 9.84
CA ALA A 179 -7.72 5.68 11.20
C ALA A 179 -7.07 6.88 11.91
N LEU A 180 -6.46 7.78 11.17
CA LEU A 180 -5.86 9.01 11.71
C LEU A 180 -6.80 10.18 11.44
N THR A 181 -7.01 11.02 12.46
CA THR A 181 -7.80 12.24 12.37
C THR A 181 -7.04 13.36 11.69
N PHE A 182 -7.75 14.34 11.18
CA PHE A 182 -7.15 15.54 10.60
C PHE A 182 -6.32 16.32 11.62
N GLU A 183 -6.80 16.40 12.88
CA GLU A 183 -6.13 17.09 13.97
C GLU A 183 -4.80 16.44 14.35
N GLU A 184 -4.71 15.11 14.30
CA GLU A 184 -3.44 14.40 14.51
C GLU A 184 -2.42 14.75 13.42
N LEU A 185 -2.84 14.73 12.15
CA LEU A 185 -1.97 15.11 11.03
C LEU A 185 -1.50 16.56 11.11
N ARG A 186 -2.39 17.50 11.48
CA ARG A 186 -2.06 18.93 11.63
C ARG A 186 -1.04 19.22 12.72
N LYS A 187 -0.93 18.39 13.73
CA LYS A 187 0.11 18.53 14.76
C LYS A 187 1.52 18.33 14.19
N VAL A 188 1.64 17.54 13.13
CA VAL A 188 2.92 17.22 12.48
C VAL A 188 3.15 18.12 11.26
N ALA A 189 2.13 18.32 10.43
CA ALA A 189 2.16 19.13 9.23
C ALA A 189 1.08 20.23 9.32
N SER A 190 1.42 21.40 9.87
CA SER A 190 0.46 22.46 10.17
C SER A 190 -0.24 23.05 8.93
N ALA A 191 0.39 22.97 7.76
CA ALA A 191 -0.12 23.46 6.49
C ALA A 191 -0.99 22.44 5.74
N ILE A 192 -1.26 21.25 6.31
CA ILE A 192 -2.11 20.24 5.69
C ILE A 192 -3.55 20.72 5.61
N GLU A 193 -4.22 20.43 4.50
CA GLU A 193 -5.61 20.82 4.24
C GLU A 193 -6.50 19.59 4.04
N LEU A 194 -7.81 19.75 4.24
CA LEU A 194 -8.81 18.76 3.81
C LEU A 194 -9.16 19.00 2.35
N ALA A 195 -9.36 17.92 1.60
CA ALA A 195 -9.93 18.03 0.27
C ALA A 195 -11.32 18.69 0.35
N SER A 196 -11.57 19.68 -0.50
CA SER A 196 -12.94 20.20 -0.70
C SER A 196 -13.79 19.10 -1.34
N GLU A 197 -15.04 18.97 -0.83
CA GLU A 197 -16.05 18.05 -1.38
C GLU A 197 -16.40 18.38 -2.83
#